data_2b837b16b4a210d942f9864f06224905
#
_entry.id   2b837b16b4a210d942f9864f06224905
#
_cell.length_a   1.000
_cell.length_b   1.000
_cell.length_c   1.000
_cell.angle_alpha   90.00
_cell.angle_beta   90.00
_cell.angle_gamma   90.00
#
_symmetry.space_group_name_H-M   'P 1'
#
loop_
_entity.id
_entity.type
_entity.pdbx_description
1 polymer ?
#
loop_
_entity_poly.entity_id
_entity_poly.type
_entity_poly.pdbx_seq_one_letter_code
_entity_poly.pdbx_strand_id
1 'polypeptide(L)'
;PNGWTHRPIMEQFTSLGCSPCMGIDPDVAKLWKEFREDPSEPVTFISFHQTNGGNSDDEFVSQESKDRYGHYAVQGTPDAQFDGGYIEELGGGDGTYDTYKDHYFESGERDVKPTELRVWQEFKEDKFIFTVNLTYLGEGGFNLPTDPDVLDSSVYLFVVEDDIMAWSSVEGAEVMTHNVFRETALHNE
;
A
#
# COMPACT_ATOMS: atom_id res chain seq x y z
N PRO A 1 -4.25 20.31 8.46
CA PRO A 1 -4.59 18.91 8.70
C PRO A 1 -6.10 18.83 8.75
N ASN A 2 -6.67 18.09 7.82
CA ASN A 2 -8.08 18.05 7.49
C ASN A 2 -8.93 17.18 8.45
N GLY A 3 -8.54 17.08 9.72
CA GLY A 3 -9.18 16.20 10.69
C GLY A 3 -8.55 14.79 10.75
N TRP A 4 -7.53 14.52 9.94
CA TRP A 4 -6.86 13.22 9.93
C TRP A 4 -6.17 12.91 11.26
N THR A 5 -6.36 11.70 11.74
CA THR A 5 -5.77 11.17 12.98
C THR A 5 -4.43 10.49 12.74
N HIS A 6 -4.17 10.06 11.51
CA HIS A 6 -2.96 9.37 11.10
C HIS A 6 -2.72 9.53 9.58
N ARG A 7 -1.64 8.94 9.07
CA ARG A 7 -1.36 8.87 7.64
C ARG A 7 -2.00 7.60 7.06
N PRO A 8 -3.04 7.72 6.22
CA PRO A 8 -3.65 6.54 5.61
C PRO A 8 -2.73 5.90 4.57
N ILE A 9 -2.93 4.60 4.37
CA ILE A 9 -2.22 3.82 3.36
C ILE A 9 -3.23 3.21 2.38
N MET A 10 -2.89 3.20 1.08
CA MET A 10 -3.57 2.40 0.08
C MET A 10 -2.63 1.32 -0.43
N GLU A 11 -3.10 0.09 -0.41
CA GLU A 11 -2.45 -1.07 -1.01
C GLU A 11 -3.28 -1.49 -2.22
N GLN A 12 -2.76 -1.23 -3.42
CA GLN A 12 -3.45 -1.59 -4.66
C GLN A 12 -2.93 -2.94 -5.17
N PHE A 13 -3.84 -3.84 -5.48
CA PHE A 13 -3.56 -5.08 -6.17
C PHE A 13 -3.89 -4.93 -7.66
N THR A 14 -2.86 -5.04 -8.50
CA THR A 14 -2.92 -4.74 -9.93
C THR A 14 -2.14 -5.76 -10.76
N SER A 15 -2.14 -5.61 -12.07
CA SER A 15 -1.30 -6.39 -12.99
C SER A 15 -1.16 -5.72 -14.34
N LEU A 16 0.04 -5.78 -14.92
CA LEU A 16 0.32 -5.30 -16.29
C LEU A 16 -0.44 -6.05 -17.37
N GLY A 17 -0.94 -7.25 -17.05
CA GLY A 17 -1.78 -8.08 -17.93
C GLY A 17 -3.29 -7.97 -17.68
N CYS A 18 -3.72 -7.03 -16.86
CA CYS A 18 -5.10 -6.86 -16.43
C CYS A 18 -5.74 -5.66 -17.13
N SER A 19 -6.66 -5.89 -18.07
CA SER A 19 -7.30 -4.80 -18.81
C SER A 19 -8.08 -3.79 -17.92
N PRO A 20 -8.88 -4.23 -16.93
CA PRO A 20 -9.50 -3.27 -16.02
C PRO A 20 -8.49 -2.46 -15.20
N CYS A 21 -7.35 -3.07 -14.83
CA CYS A 21 -6.30 -2.38 -14.10
C CYS A 21 -5.71 -1.23 -14.92
N MET A 22 -5.36 -1.51 -16.18
CA MET A 22 -4.84 -0.47 -17.09
C MET A 22 -5.86 0.66 -17.31
N GLY A 23 -7.15 0.35 -17.25
CA GLY A 23 -8.22 1.34 -17.39
C GLY A 23 -8.26 2.36 -16.24
N ILE A 24 -7.87 1.96 -15.03
CA ILE A 24 -7.88 2.86 -13.85
C ILE A 24 -6.52 3.48 -13.54
N ASP A 25 -5.42 2.97 -14.10
CA ASP A 25 -4.07 3.45 -13.83
C ASP A 25 -3.89 4.97 -14.01
N PRO A 26 -4.48 5.64 -15.04
CA PRO A 26 -4.39 7.09 -15.15
C PRO A 26 -4.99 7.84 -13.96
N ASP A 27 -6.09 7.34 -13.40
CA ASP A 27 -6.76 7.92 -12.23
C ASP A 27 -5.91 7.72 -10.97
N VAL A 28 -5.34 6.53 -10.80
CA VAL A 28 -4.43 6.21 -9.69
C VAL A 28 -3.16 7.06 -9.76
N ALA A 29 -2.55 7.16 -10.93
CA ALA A 29 -1.36 7.99 -11.14
C ALA A 29 -1.63 9.48 -10.87
N LYS A 30 -2.79 9.98 -11.29
CA LYS A 30 -3.23 11.36 -11.01
C LYS A 30 -3.39 11.61 -9.52
N LEU A 31 -4.05 10.69 -8.81
CA LEU A 31 -4.27 10.77 -7.38
C LEU A 31 -2.95 10.75 -6.61
N TRP A 32 -2.06 9.82 -6.95
CA TRP A 32 -0.73 9.72 -6.37
C TRP A 32 0.08 10.99 -6.55
N LYS A 33 0.07 11.56 -7.76
CA LYS A 33 0.77 12.82 -8.05
C LYS A 33 0.25 13.97 -7.20
N GLU A 34 -1.06 14.12 -7.07
CA GLU A 34 -1.69 15.16 -6.26
C GLU A 34 -1.23 15.07 -4.81
N PHE A 35 -1.33 13.89 -4.19
CA PHE A 35 -0.95 13.70 -2.80
C PHE A 35 0.57 13.84 -2.57
N ARG A 36 1.39 13.42 -3.53
CA ARG A 36 2.85 13.58 -3.44
C ARG A 36 3.26 15.06 -3.47
N GLU A 37 2.52 15.90 -4.19
CA GLU A 37 2.78 17.33 -4.31
C GLU A 37 2.20 18.14 -3.14
N ASP A 38 1.27 17.59 -2.38
CA ASP A 38 0.66 18.24 -1.21
C ASP A 38 1.13 17.65 0.12
N PRO A 39 2.11 18.27 0.80
CA PRO A 39 2.61 17.77 2.07
C PRO A 39 1.60 17.89 3.23
N SER A 40 0.49 18.59 3.04
CA SER A 40 -0.59 18.69 4.03
C SER A 40 -1.52 17.46 4.05
N GLU A 41 -1.47 16.65 2.98
CA GLU A 41 -2.25 15.43 2.82
C GLU A 41 -1.33 14.21 2.65
N PRO A 42 -0.56 13.84 3.70
CA PRO A 42 0.44 12.79 3.58
C PRO A 42 -0.20 11.42 3.51
N VAL A 43 -0.26 10.84 2.34
CA VAL A 43 -0.71 9.46 2.11
C VAL A 43 0.46 8.54 1.81
N THR A 44 0.21 7.24 1.90
CA THR A 44 1.13 6.20 1.44
C THR A 44 0.41 5.32 0.42
N PHE A 45 1.07 5.03 -0.68
CA PHE A 45 0.56 4.19 -1.74
C PHE A 45 1.57 3.07 -2.05
N ILE A 46 1.09 1.83 -2.17
CA ILE A 46 1.89 0.68 -2.57
C ILE A 46 1.12 -0.12 -3.61
N SER A 47 1.77 -0.46 -4.72
CA SER A 47 1.23 -1.27 -5.79
C SER A 47 1.78 -2.70 -5.71
N PHE A 48 0.91 -3.67 -5.43
CA PHE A 48 1.23 -5.10 -5.38
C PHE A 48 0.79 -5.76 -6.68
N HIS A 49 1.75 -6.19 -7.49
CA HIS A 49 1.48 -6.84 -8.75
C HIS A 49 1.12 -8.32 -8.59
N GLN A 50 0.15 -8.78 -9.37
CA GLN A 50 -0.42 -10.12 -9.31
C GLN A 50 -0.42 -10.78 -10.69
N THR A 51 -0.41 -12.12 -10.70
CA THR A 51 -0.70 -12.87 -11.92
C THR A 51 -2.19 -12.80 -12.22
N ASN A 52 -2.57 -12.26 -13.37
CA ASN A 52 -3.96 -12.23 -13.80
C ASN A 52 -4.25 -13.34 -14.79
N GLY A 53 -5.23 -14.22 -14.48
CA GLY A 53 -5.78 -15.19 -15.40
C GLY A 53 -4.78 -16.19 -16.02
N GLY A 54 -3.62 -16.41 -15.35
CA GLY A 54 -2.55 -17.27 -15.87
C GLY A 54 -1.56 -16.58 -16.80
N ASN A 55 -1.68 -15.29 -17.02
CA ASN A 55 -0.68 -14.49 -17.72
C ASN A 55 0.46 -14.17 -16.76
N SER A 56 1.60 -14.85 -16.94
CA SER A 56 2.77 -14.79 -16.05
C SER A 56 3.75 -13.66 -16.40
N ASP A 57 3.38 -12.76 -17.31
CA ASP A 57 4.32 -11.83 -17.94
C ASP A 57 4.49 -10.52 -17.17
N ASP A 58 3.85 -10.40 -15.99
CA ASP A 58 4.08 -9.27 -15.09
C ASP A 58 5.36 -9.50 -14.27
N GLU A 59 6.41 -8.77 -14.61
CA GLU A 59 7.75 -8.91 -14.04
C GLU A 59 7.87 -8.50 -12.57
N PHE A 60 6.84 -7.83 -12.03
CA PHE A 60 6.81 -7.35 -10.65
C PHE A 60 6.12 -8.31 -9.69
N VAL A 61 5.60 -9.43 -10.18
CA VAL A 61 4.96 -10.42 -9.32
C VAL A 61 6.00 -11.14 -8.47
N SER A 62 5.86 -11.05 -7.15
CA SER A 62 6.67 -11.78 -6.17
C SER A 62 5.82 -12.76 -5.36
N GLN A 63 6.46 -13.62 -4.57
CA GLN A 63 5.73 -14.48 -3.63
C GLN A 63 5.10 -13.64 -2.52
N GLU A 64 5.82 -12.65 -2.01
CA GLU A 64 5.32 -11.75 -0.96
C GLU A 64 4.13 -10.93 -1.43
N SER A 65 4.09 -10.50 -2.70
CA SER A 65 2.91 -9.80 -3.24
C SER A 65 1.69 -10.74 -3.30
N LYS A 66 1.89 -12.04 -3.59
CA LYS A 66 0.83 -13.06 -3.54
C LYS A 66 0.38 -13.34 -2.11
N ASP A 67 1.30 -13.41 -1.18
CA ASP A 67 0.99 -13.61 0.24
C ASP A 67 0.19 -12.43 0.79
N ARG A 68 0.54 -11.19 0.39
CA ARG A 68 -0.22 -10.00 0.76
C ARG A 68 -1.62 -9.98 0.15
N TYR A 69 -1.76 -10.41 -1.11
CA TYR A 69 -3.05 -10.64 -1.77
C TYR A 69 -3.91 -11.67 -1.01
N GLY A 70 -3.29 -12.77 -0.58
CA GLY A 70 -3.95 -13.81 0.22
C GLY A 70 -4.34 -13.32 1.61
N HIS A 71 -3.54 -12.44 2.23
CA HIS A 71 -3.83 -11.86 3.54
C HIS A 71 -5.17 -11.10 3.57
N TYR A 72 -5.46 -10.33 2.52
CA TYR A 72 -6.74 -9.62 2.39
C TYR A 72 -7.86 -10.48 1.77
N ALA A 73 -7.56 -11.72 1.38
CA ALA A 73 -8.48 -12.59 0.65
C ALA A 73 -9.08 -11.93 -0.61
N VAL A 74 -8.28 -11.12 -1.30
CA VAL A 74 -8.68 -10.38 -2.50
C VAL A 74 -9.27 -11.29 -3.55
N GLN A 75 -10.38 -10.90 -4.17
CA GLN A 75 -11.12 -11.74 -5.11
C GLN A 75 -10.77 -11.51 -6.58
N GLY A 76 -10.07 -10.43 -6.88
CA GLY A 76 -9.70 -10.09 -8.26
C GLY A 76 -8.86 -8.83 -8.33
N THR A 77 -8.46 -8.44 -9.54
CA THR A 77 -7.74 -7.19 -9.80
C THR A 77 -8.49 -6.36 -10.86
N PRO A 78 -8.48 -5.02 -10.75
CA PRO A 78 -7.89 -4.22 -9.69
C PRO A 78 -8.67 -4.31 -8.38
N ASP A 79 -7.96 -4.18 -7.26
CA ASP A 79 -8.53 -4.11 -5.92
C ASP A 79 -7.70 -3.13 -5.10
N ALA A 80 -8.32 -2.33 -4.26
CA ALA A 80 -7.62 -1.39 -3.39
C ALA A 80 -8.07 -1.56 -1.95
N GLN A 81 -7.10 -1.79 -1.06
CA GLN A 81 -7.29 -1.91 0.37
C GLN A 81 -6.80 -0.63 1.04
N PHE A 82 -7.70 0.10 1.65
CA PHE A 82 -7.38 1.32 2.38
C PHE A 82 -7.21 1.01 3.87
N ASP A 83 -6.11 1.47 4.43
CA ASP A 83 -5.82 1.45 5.85
C ASP A 83 -5.91 0.06 6.48
N GLY A 84 -5.27 -0.91 5.82
CA GLY A 84 -5.23 -2.29 6.29
C GLY A 84 -6.54 -3.04 6.11
N GLY A 85 -7.34 -2.71 5.08
CA GLY A 85 -8.64 -3.33 4.80
C GLY A 85 -9.79 -2.69 5.56
N TYR A 86 -9.62 -1.48 6.10
CA TYR A 86 -10.73 -0.72 6.68
C TYR A 86 -11.80 -0.38 5.63
N ILE A 87 -11.37 -0.01 4.43
CA ILE A 87 -12.22 0.11 3.25
C ILE A 87 -11.60 -0.74 2.14
N GLU A 88 -12.44 -1.48 1.42
CA GLU A 88 -12.08 -2.25 0.23
C GLU A 88 -12.84 -1.71 -0.98
N GLU A 89 -12.15 -1.50 -2.09
CA GLU A 89 -12.76 -1.17 -3.37
C GLU A 89 -12.30 -2.16 -4.44
N LEU A 90 -13.18 -3.10 -4.78
CA LEU A 90 -12.95 -4.10 -5.81
C LEU A 90 -13.37 -3.59 -7.18
N GLY A 91 -12.48 -3.66 -8.14
CA GLY A 91 -12.70 -3.18 -9.49
C GLY A 91 -12.36 -1.70 -9.62
N GLY A 92 -12.97 -1.07 -10.60
CA GLY A 92 -12.79 0.35 -10.89
C GLY A 92 -13.32 0.67 -12.28
N GLY A 93 -13.49 1.94 -12.57
CA GLY A 93 -14.01 2.46 -13.82
C GLY A 93 -14.07 3.97 -13.82
N ASP A 94 -15.06 4.52 -14.53
CA ASP A 94 -15.28 5.97 -14.52
C ASP A 94 -15.52 6.47 -13.09
N GLY A 95 -14.70 7.43 -12.64
CA GLY A 95 -14.80 8.02 -11.31
C GLY A 95 -13.92 7.34 -10.24
N THR A 96 -13.05 6.41 -10.61
CA THR A 96 -12.10 5.77 -9.67
C THR A 96 -11.28 6.81 -8.90
N TYR A 97 -10.82 7.88 -9.56
CA TYR A 97 -10.11 8.97 -8.92
C TYR A 97 -10.88 9.57 -7.72
N ASP A 98 -12.15 9.94 -7.92
CA ASP A 98 -12.96 10.56 -6.87
C ASP A 98 -13.26 9.54 -5.75
N THR A 99 -13.61 8.31 -6.09
CA THR A 99 -13.88 7.22 -5.14
C THR A 99 -12.66 6.95 -4.26
N TYR A 100 -11.48 6.78 -4.85
CA TYR A 100 -10.26 6.50 -4.09
C TYR A 100 -9.85 7.70 -3.22
N LYS A 101 -10.05 8.91 -3.72
CA LYS A 101 -9.82 10.13 -2.95
C LYS A 101 -10.71 10.21 -1.72
N ASP A 102 -12.00 9.92 -1.87
CA ASP A 102 -12.95 9.88 -0.76
C ASP A 102 -12.57 8.81 0.26
N HIS A 103 -12.16 7.62 -0.19
CA HIS A 103 -11.69 6.55 0.69
C HIS A 103 -10.42 6.92 1.47
N TYR A 104 -9.50 7.67 0.86
CA TYR A 104 -8.34 8.21 1.58
C TYR A 104 -8.76 9.18 2.69
N PHE A 105 -9.68 10.09 2.42
CA PHE A 105 -10.17 11.04 3.42
C PHE A 105 -10.89 10.33 4.56
N GLU A 106 -11.80 9.42 4.23
CA GLU A 106 -12.52 8.61 5.22
C GLU A 106 -11.56 7.79 6.10
N SER A 107 -10.58 7.14 5.48
CA SER A 107 -9.56 6.38 6.19
C SER A 107 -8.72 7.26 7.11
N GLY A 108 -8.27 8.44 6.64
CA GLY A 108 -7.46 9.36 7.45
C GLY A 108 -8.21 9.95 8.65
N GLU A 109 -9.52 10.08 8.58
CA GLU A 109 -10.38 10.58 9.65
C GLU A 109 -10.77 9.47 10.67
N ARG A 110 -10.51 8.20 10.33
CA ARG A 110 -10.79 7.06 11.21
C ARG A 110 -10.09 7.21 12.56
N ASP A 111 -10.79 6.93 13.64
CA ASP A 111 -10.20 6.92 14.98
C ASP A 111 -9.27 5.70 15.14
N VAL A 112 -8.01 5.96 15.39
CA VAL A 112 -6.97 4.93 15.56
C VAL A 112 -6.30 5.06 16.92
N LYS A 113 -5.73 3.97 17.42
CA LYS A 113 -4.96 4.01 18.66
C LYS A 113 -3.77 4.97 18.50
N PRO A 114 -3.55 5.90 19.45
CA PRO A 114 -2.49 6.88 19.36
C PRO A 114 -1.12 6.19 19.47
N THR A 115 -0.52 5.93 18.33
CA THR A 115 0.80 5.31 18.22
C THR A 115 1.74 6.23 17.46
N GLU A 116 3.00 6.25 17.84
CA GLU A 116 4.07 6.93 17.13
C GLU A 116 5.01 5.88 16.55
N LEU A 117 5.21 5.91 15.24
CA LEU A 117 6.21 5.12 14.54
C LEU A 117 7.37 6.03 14.15
N ARG A 118 8.56 5.74 14.62
CA ARG A 118 9.79 6.43 14.23
C ARG A 118 10.70 5.47 13.49
N VAL A 119 11.19 5.91 12.33
CA VAL A 119 12.11 5.15 11.51
C VAL A 119 13.39 5.95 11.31
N TRP A 120 14.53 5.35 11.58
CA TRP A 120 15.86 5.89 11.25
C TRP A 120 16.50 5.00 10.22
N GLN A 121 17.19 5.63 9.29
CA GLN A 121 17.93 4.95 8.23
C GLN A 121 19.40 5.35 8.33
N GLU A 122 20.27 4.35 8.29
CA GLU A 122 21.71 4.50 8.17
C GLU A 122 22.20 3.69 6.97
N PHE A 123 23.12 4.26 6.19
CA PHE A 123 23.83 3.51 5.15
C PHE A 123 25.25 3.23 5.61
N LYS A 124 25.59 1.95 5.77
CA LYS A 124 26.88 1.51 6.26
C LYS A 124 27.27 0.17 5.62
N GLU A 125 28.56 0.08 5.17
CA GLU A 125 29.11 -1.15 4.59
C GLU A 125 28.23 -1.70 3.44
N ASP A 126 27.80 -0.83 2.53
CA ASP A 126 26.93 -1.12 1.37
C ASP A 126 25.54 -1.72 1.75
N LYS A 127 25.09 -1.42 2.98
CA LYS A 127 23.77 -1.86 3.49
C LYS A 127 22.98 -0.69 4.04
N PHE A 128 21.68 -0.72 3.82
CA PHE A 128 20.72 0.09 4.58
C PHE A 128 20.39 -0.59 5.88
N ILE A 129 20.53 0.14 6.99
CA ILE A 129 20.14 -0.30 8.32
C ILE A 129 18.95 0.56 8.73
N PHE A 130 17.82 -0.08 8.99
CA PHE A 130 16.61 0.57 9.48
C PHE A 130 16.43 0.27 10.95
N THR A 131 16.20 1.32 11.75
CA THR A 131 15.79 1.18 13.15
C THR A 131 14.36 1.68 13.27
N VAL A 132 13.46 0.80 13.70
CA VAL A 132 12.03 1.09 13.85
C VAL A 132 11.69 1.12 15.34
N ASN A 133 11.02 2.18 15.77
CA ASN A 133 10.51 2.30 17.12
C ASN A 133 9.02 2.62 17.05
N LEU A 134 8.21 1.75 17.64
CA LEU A 134 6.78 1.91 17.79
C LEU A 134 6.48 2.27 19.24
N THR A 135 5.83 3.41 19.47
CA THR A 135 5.47 3.90 20.80
C THR A 135 3.96 4.13 20.88
N TYR A 136 3.32 3.55 21.89
CA TYR A 136 1.94 3.86 22.22
C TYR A 136 1.87 5.14 23.06
N LEU A 137 1.05 6.10 22.64
CA LEU A 137 0.93 7.43 23.27
C LEU A 137 -0.34 7.57 24.14
N GLY A 138 -1.18 6.54 24.24
CA GLY A 138 -2.42 6.58 25.02
C GLY A 138 -2.21 6.57 26.54
N GLU A 139 -3.21 7.08 27.27
CA GLU A 139 -3.22 7.02 28.73
C GLU A 139 -3.39 5.55 29.22
N GLY A 140 -2.63 5.14 30.21
CA GLY A 140 -2.71 3.81 30.82
C GLY A 140 -1.64 2.82 30.35
N GLY A 141 -0.76 3.23 29.46
CA GLY A 141 0.30 2.38 28.90
C GLY A 141 -0.22 1.32 27.96
N PHE A 142 0.68 0.68 27.25
CA PHE A 142 0.39 -0.51 26.46
C PHE A 142 0.27 -1.66 27.46
N ASN A 143 -0.94 -1.97 27.92
CA ASN A 143 -1.16 -3.29 28.47
C ASN A 143 -1.04 -4.25 27.30
N LEU A 144 0.17 -4.75 27.08
CA LEU A 144 0.36 -5.92 26.23
C LEU A 144 -0.62 -6.96 26.78
N PRO A 145 -1.58 -7.43 26.01
CA PRO A 145 -2.39 -8.55 26.44
C PRO A 145 -1.42 -9.63 26.89
N THR A 146 -1.67 -10.24 28.03
CA THR A 146 -0.90 -11.39 28.52
C THR A 146 -1.15 -12.62 27.66
N ASP A 147 -2.06 -12.50 26.70
CA ASP A 147 -2.38 -13.52 25.71
C ASP A 147 -1.63 -13.15 24.41
N PRO A 148 -0.62 -13.92 24.00
CA PRO A 148 0.09 -13.70 22.76
C PRO A 148 -0.81 -13.75 21.52
N ASP A 149 -1.98 -14.39 21.60
CA ASP A 149 -2.95 -14.50 20.51
C ASP A 149 -3.80 -13.21 20.32
N VAL A 150 -3.66 -12.22 21.20
CA VAL A 150 -4.43 -10.95 21.17
C VAL A 150 -3.58 -9.78 20.67
N LEU A 151 -2.27 -9.94 20.52
CA LEU A 151 -1.37 -8.97 19.91
C LEU A 151 -1.17 -9.29 18.42
N ASP A 152 -2.21 -9.08 17.67
CA ASP A 152 -2.13 -9.17 16.21
C ASP A 152 -1.68 -7.81 15.64
N SER A 153 -0.48 -7.39 16.02
CA SER A 153 0.14 -6.16 15.54
C SER A 153 1.45 -6.50 14.87
N SER A 154 1.48 -6.40 13.55
CA SER A 154 2.67 -6.64 12.76
C SER A 154 3.27 -5.32 12.28
N VAL A 155 4.60 -5.25 12.22
CA VAL A 155 5.32 -4.16 11.59
C VAL A 155 5.89 -4.66 10.28
N TYR A 156 5.52 -4.00 9.19
CA TYR A 156 6.05 -4.28 7.86
C TYR A 156 6.96 -3.15 7.41
N LEU A 157 8.10 -3.49 6.84
CA LEU A 157 8.96 -2.56 6.11
C LEU A 157 9.02 -3.01 4.65
N PHE A 158 8.31 -2.31 3.80
CA PHE A 158 8.28 -2.60 2.37
C PHE A 158 9.30 -1.75 1.62
N VAL A 159 9.97 -2.37 0.66
CA VAL A 159 10.77 -1.67 -0.35
C VAL A 159 9.88 -1.50 -1.58
N VAL A 160 9.74 -0.25 -2.01
CA VAL A 160 8.99 0.11 -3.21
C VAL A 160 9.88 0.85 -4.19
N GLU A 161 9.60 0.72 -5.47
CA GLU A 161 10.27 1.44 -6.54
C GLU A 161 9.24 2.26 -7.31
N ASP A 162 9.54 3.52 -7.53
CA ASP A 162 8.62 4.47 -8.17
C ASP A 162 9.10 4.84 -9.58
N ASP A 163 8.15 5.27 -10.42
CA ASP A 163 8.41 5.75 -11.78
C ASP A 163 9.15 4.72 -12.67
N ILE A 164 8.69 3.46 -12.68
CA ILE A 164 9.27 2.38 -13.46
C ILE A 164 8.53 2.21 -14.79
N MET A 165 9.28 2.09 -15.89
CA MET A 165 8.72 1.68 -17.18
C MET A 165 8.69 0.15 -17.28
N ALA A 166 7.52 -0.39 -17.60
CA ALA A 166 7.32 -1.83 -17.75
C ALA A 166 6.41 -2.16 -18.94
N TRP A 167 6.59 -3.35 -19.51
CA TRP A 167 5.80 -3.79 -20.64
C TRP A 167 4.40 -4.25 -20.21
N SER A 168 3.36 -3.59 -20.71
CA SER A 168 1.98 -4.05 -20.57
C SER A 168 1.55 -4.88 -21.79
N SER A 169 1.16 -6.11 -21.57
CA SER A 169 0.60 -6.97 -22.63
C SER A 169 -0.80 -6.51 -23.09
N VAL A 170 -1.51 -5.77 -22.25
CA VAL A 170 -2.82 -5.17 -22.58
C VAL A 170 -2.65 -3.99 -23.53
N GLU A 171 -1.74 -3.07 -23.19
CA GLU A 171 -1.48 -1.88 -23.99
C GLU A 171 -0.61 -2.15 -25.22
N GLY A 172 0.14 -3.27 -25.22
CA GLY A 172 1.14 -3.59 -26.23
C GLY A 172 2.27 -2.56 -26.30
N ALA A 173 2.58 -1.93 -25.17
CA ALA A 173 3.55 -0.86 -25.01
C ALA A 173 4.16 -0.85 -23.60
N GLU A 174 5.25 -0.08 -23.44
CA GLU A 174 5.74 0.26 -22.10
C GLU A 174 4.81 1.30 -21.43
N VAL A 175 4.47 1.05 -20.18
CA VAL A 175 3.66 1.93 -19.33
C VAL A 175 4.46 2.34 -18.10
N MET A 176 4.16 3.53 -17.56
CA MET A 176 4.75 3.98 -16.30
C MET A 176 3.97 3.35 -15.14
N THR A 177 4.68 2.75 -14.20
CA THR A 177 4.13 2.21 -12.96
C THR A 177 4.69 2.95 -11.75
N HIS A 178 3.90 3.04 -10.70
CA HIS A 178 4.22 3.84 -9.52
C HIS A 178 4.21 3.00 -8.24
N ASN A 179 5.17 3.26 -7.35
CA ASN A 179 5.28 2.66 -6.02
C ASN A 179 5.14 1.14 -6.02
N VAL A 180 5.77 0.49 -6.99
CA VAL A 180 5.75 -0.96 -7.15
C VAL A 180 6.44 -1.63 -5.97
N PHE A 181 5.74 -2.52 -5.30
CA PHE A 181 6.32 -3.36 -4.26
C PHE A 181 7.43 -4.25 -4.83
N ARG A 182 8.58 -4.28 -4.16
CA ARG A 182 9.73 -5.10 -4.55
C ARG A 182 10.01 -6.22 -3.56
N GLU A 183 10.04 -5.89 -2.27
CA GLU A 183 10.30 -6.89 -1.23
C GLU A 183 9.82 -6.41 0.15
N THR A 184 9.67 -7.35 1.07
CA THR A 184 9.47 -7.09 2.49
C THR A 184 10.82 -7.15 3.20
N ALA A 185 11.36 -6.00 3.60
CA ALA A 185 12.65 -5.92 4.29
C ALA A 185 12.53 -6.33 5.76
N LEU A 186 11.36 -6.16 6.38
CA LEU A 186 11.05 -6.59 7.74
C LEU A 186 9.57 -6.97 7.83
N HIS A 187 9.33 -8.17 8.35
CA HIS A 187 8.04 -8.60 8.85
C HIS A 187 8.25 -9.16 10.26
N ASN A 188 7.63 -8.56 11.24
CA ASN A 188 7.72 -8.98 12.65
C ASN A 188 6.29 -9.27 13.11
N GLU A 189 6.00 -10.52 13.37
CA GLU A 189 4.73 -11.00 13.93
C GLU A 189 4.73 -10.92 15.46
#